data_d7830c94586e65dcbc866a01790104c6
#
_entry.id   d7830c94586e65dcbc866a01790104c6
#
_cell.length_a   1.000
_cell.length_b   1.000
_cell.length_c   1.000
_cell.angle_alpha   90.00
_cell.angle_beta   90.00
_cell.angle_gamma   90.00
#
_symmetry.space_group_name_H-M   'P 1'
#
loop_
_entity.id
_entity.type
_entity.pdbx_description
1 polymer ?
#
loop_
_entity_poly.entity_id
_entity_poly.type
_entity_poly.pdbx_seq_one_letter_code
_entity_poly.pdbx_strand_id
1 'polypeptide(L)'
;MKLDYARYSERFGALTINSVQHVHELDSGNAEYHRSRTVAQISERELYDMYNRLAVVVPVKNERLKLLEGVISGIPHDCLVIVVSSSSRNPVDRYKLERDTLKHHVLLTDRDVILVHQKDPELAHVFEALNYPYILDGRMVRDGKGEGMLIGLLIAKMMGKEYIGFIDSDNYIPGAVNEYVKIYAAGMLISESPYTMVRIAWRYKPKVAQGGLYFAKWGRISEYTNRYLNMLISSHTGFETDVVKTGNAGEHAMSMRLAELLDYSSSFAIEPYELVYMMEEFGGVLESRHADAMYE
;
A
#
# COMPACT_ATOMS: atom_id res chain seq x y z
N MET A 1 10.26 -11.52 -13.51
CA MET A 1 8.86 -11.72 -13.07
C MET A 1 7.99 -11.80 -14.31
N LYS A 2 7.07 -12.75 -14.39
CA LYS A 2 6.11 -12.88 -15.49
C LYS A 2 4.73 -12.47 -15.00
N LEU A 3 4.02 -11.67 -15.78
CA LEU A 3 2.66 -11.22 -15.52
C LEU A 3 1.72 -11.81 -16.57
N ASP A 4 0.57 -12.30 -16.13
CA ASP A 4 -0.49 -12.79 -17.03
C ASP A 4 -1.29 -11.59 -17.59
N TYR A 5 -2.03 -11.80 -18.67
CA TYR A 5 -2.95 -10.78 -19.20
C TYR A 5 -3.95 -10.38 -18.15
N ALA A 6 -4.27 -9.10 -18.12
CA ALA A 6 -5.41 -8.62 -17.38
C ALA A 6 -6.64 -9.43 -17.83
N ARG A 7 -7.22 -10.21 -16.91
CA ARG A 7 -8.36 -11.08 -17.25
C ARG A 7 -9.60 -10.30 -17.58
N TYR A 8 -9.69 -9.12 -16.99
CA TYR A 8 -10.65 -8.10 -17.38
C TYR A 8 -10.10 -6.71 -17.03
N SER A 9 -10.58 -5.75 -17.81
CA SER A 9 -10.37 -4.33 -17.55
C SER A 9 -11.73 -3.66 -17.62
N GLU A 10 -12.00 -2.78 -16.67
CA GLU A 10 -13.19 -1.95 -16.65
C GLU A 10 -12.78 -0.49 -16.75
N ARG A 11 -13.55 0.31 -17.48
CA ARG A 11 -13.29 1.73 -17.66
C ARG A 11 -14.45 2.56 -17.14
N PHE A 12 -14.14 3.54 -16.29
CA PHE A 12 -15.06 4.52 -15.75
C PHE A 12 -14.51 5.91 -16.04
N GLY A 13 -15.06 6.60 -17.04
CA GLY A 13 -14.50 7.88 -17.48
C GLY A 13 -13.03 7.76 -17.90
N ALA A 14 -12.15 8.50 -17.24
CA ALA A 14 -10.70 8.44 -17.42
C ALA A 14 -10.04 7.30 -16.62
N LEU A 15 -10.73 6.76 -15.62
CA LEU A 15 -10.21 5.70 -14.77
C LEU A 15 -10.28 4.36 -15.50
N THR A 16 -9.14 3.65 -15.61
CA THR A 16 -9.07 2.27 -16.10
C THR A 16 -8.61 1.35 -14.97
N ILE A 17 -9.39 0.31 -14.68
CA ILE A 17 -9.09 -0.69 -13.65
C ILE A 17 -8.71 -1.99 -14.33
N ASN A 18 -7.48 -2.44 -14.13
CA ASN A 18 -6.93 -3.67 -14.69
C ASN A 18 -6.71 -4.71 -13.60
N SER A 19 -7.20 -5.93 -13.81
CA SER A 19 -6.91 -7.08 -12.95
C SER A 19 -5.75 -7.87 -13.53
N VAL A 20 -4.60 -7.81 -12.87
CA VAL A 20 -3.36 -8.49 -13.29
C VAL A 20 -3.01 -9.58 -12.31
N GLN A 21 -2.60 -10.74 -12.78
CA GLN A 21 -2.19 -11.88 -11.96
C GLN A 21 -0.70 -12.18 -12.16
N HIS A 22 0.01 -12.42 -11.06
CA HIS A 22 1.35 -12.95 -11.08
C HIS A 22 1.31 -14.46 -11.26
N VAL A 23 2.10 -15.00 -12.21
CA VAL A 23 2.20 -16.43 -12.49
C VAL A 23 3.58 -16.93 -12.12
N HIS A 24 3.65 -17.90 -11.22
CA HIS A 24 4.84 -18.70 -10.96
C HIS A 24 4.81 -19.95 -11.84
N GLU A 25 5.82 -20.11 -12.66
CA GLU A 25 6.01 -21.35 -13.43
C GLU A 25 7.09 -22.18 -12.74
N LEU A 26 6.70 -23.38 -12.32
CA LEU A 26 7.62 -24.42 -11.87
C LEU A 26 7.75 -25.42 -13.02
N ASP A 27 8.68 -25.14 -13.93
CA ASP A 27 8.92 -26.02 -15.05
C ASP A 27 10.39 -26.42 -15.11
N SER A 28 10.61 -27.71 -15.21
CA SER A 28 11.92 -28.32 -15.50
C SER A 28 12.13 -28.64 -16.99
N GLY A 29 11.19 -28.24 -17.84
CA GLY A 29 11.18 -28.54 -19.28
C GLY A 29 11.76 -27.45 -20.16
N ASN A 30 11.79 -27.72 -21.47
CA ASN A 30 12.36 -26.86 -22.49
C ASN A 30 11.60 -25.55 -22.65
N ALA A 31 12.31 -24.43 -22.55
CA ALA A 31 11.77 -23.05 -22.66
C ALA A 31 11.05 -22.77 -24.01
N GLU A 32 11.20 -23.60 -25.03
CA GLU A 32 10.60 -23.40 -26.34
C GLU A 32 9.09 -23.63 -26.41
N TYR A 33 8.48 -24.25 -25.40
CA TYR A 33 7.02 -24.50 -25.35
C TYR A 33 6.23 -23.44 -24.59
N HIS A 34 6.90 -22.52 -23.93
CA HIS A 34 6.23 -21.46 -23.18
C HIS A 34 5.83 -20.27 -24.06
N ARG A 35 4.90 -20.48 -24.96
CA ARG A 35 4.04 -19.42 -25.47
C ARG A 35 3.05 -19.02 -24.38
N SER A 36 3.60 -18.54 -23.26
CA SER A 36 2.79 -18.08 -22.15
C SER A 36 1.97 -16.88 -22.59
N ARG A 37 0.77 -16.79 -22.08
CA ARG A 37 -0.11 -15.60 -22.16
C ARG A 37 0.45 -14.45 -21.32
N THR A 38 1.76 -14.23 -21.38
CA THR A 38 2.45 -13.25 -20.55
C THR A 38 2.33 -11.88 -21.21
N VAL A 39 1.75 -10.92 -20.53
CA VAL A 39 1.65 -9.52 -21.00
C VAL A 39 3.02 -8.86 -20.99
N ALA A 40 3.75 -9.07 -19.91
CA ALA A 40 5.06 -8.49 -19.73
C ALA A 40 5.99 -9.42 -18.99
N GLN A 41 7.26 -9.37 -19.36
CA GLN A 41 8.34 -9.97 -18.60
C GLN A 41 9.19 -8.82 -18.04
N ILE A 42 9.23 -8.74 -16.71
CA ILE A 42 10.00 -7.72 -15.99
C ILE A 42 11.29 -8.35 -15.51
N SER A 43 12.43 -7.76 -15.88
CA SER A 43 13.74 -8.19 -15.44
C SER A 43 14.00 -7.85 -13.98
N GLU A 44 14.97 -8.52 -13.35
CA GLU A 44 15.42 -8.17 -12.00
C GLU A 44 15.96 -6.74 -11.94
N ARG A 45 16.66 -6.30 -12.97
CA ARG A 45 17.22 -4.94 -13.03
C ARG A 45 16.12 -3.89 -12.99
N GLU A 46 15.05 -4.05 -13.75
CA GLU A 46 13.90 -3.14 -13.72
C GLU A 46 13.23 -3.11 -12.35
N LEU A 47 13.14 -4.27 -11.67
CA LEU A 47 12.63 -4.32 -10.30
C LEU A 47 13.55 -3.59 -9.31
N TYR A 48 14.86 -3.76 -9.41
CA TYR A 48 15.83 -3.05 -8.56
C TYR A 48 15.77 -1.53 -8.79
N ASP A 49 15.72 -1.09 -10.03
CA ASP A 49 15.58 0.33 -10.35
C ASP A 49 14.30 0.93 -9.75
N MET A 50 13.20 0.14 -9.72
CA MET A 50 11.95 0.54 -9.10
C MET A 50 12.05 0.56 -7.57
N TYR A 51 12.72 -0.42 -6.93
CA TYR A 51 12.87 -0.46 -5.47
C TYR A 51 13.61 0.76 -4.94
N ASN A 52 14.64 1.25 -5.62
CA ASN A 52 15.36 2.46 -5.25
C ASN A 52 14.48 3.72 -5.23
N ARG A 53 13.41 3.73 -6.03
CA ARG A 53 12.45 4.85 -6.16
C ARG A 53 11.25 4.69 -5.24
N LEU A 54 11.11 3.54 -4.56
CA LEU A 54 9.96 3.18 -3.74
C LEU A 54 10.28 3.36 -2.25
N ALA A 55 9.39 4.03 -1.52
CA ALA A 55 9.31 3.96 -0.07
C ALA A 55 8.20 2.99 0.35
N VAL A 56 8.45 2.19 1.38
CA VAL A 56 7.45 1.31 1.99
C VAL A 56 7.16 1.76 3.41
N VAL A 57 5.94 2.17 3.66
CA VAL A 57 5.45 2.63 4.96
C VAL A 57 4.83 1.45 5.72
N VAL A 58 5.27 1.28 6.96
CA VAL A 58 4.78 0.25 7.87
C VAL A 58 4.21 0.93 9.12
N PRO A 59 2.88 1.15 9.19
CA PRO A 59 2.23 1.63 10.40
C PRO A 59 2.26 0.56 11.49
N VAL A 60 2.68 0.91 12.71
CA VAL A 60 2.84 -0.03 13.82
C VAL A 60 2.08 0.45 15.05
N LYS A 61 1.34 -0.45 15.71
CA LYS A 61 0.70 -0.17 16.99
C LYS A 61 0.75 -1.39 17.91
N ASN A 62 1.71 -1.41 18.83
CA ASN A 62 1.88 -2.46 19.85
C ASN A 62 2.03 -3.88 19.28
N GLU A 63 2.56 -4.02 18.06
CA GLU A 63 2.78 -5.33 17.44
C GLU A 63 3.91 -6.10 18.12
N ARG A 64 3.94 -7.42 17.90
CA ARG A 64 5.05 -8.27 18.34
C ARG A 64 6.31 -7.91 17.58
N LEU A 65 7.42 -7.67 18.29
CA LEU A 65 8.68 -7.26 17.68
C LEU A 65 9.15 -8.21 16.56
N LYS A 66 8.97 -9.52 16.75
CA LYS A 66 9.29 -10.52 15.72
C LYS A 66 8.45 -10.40 14.44
N LEU A 67 7.22 -9.92 14.53
CA LEU A 67 6.41 -9.65 13.34
C LEU A 67 6.95 -8.43 12.61
N LEU A 68 7.26 -7.36 13.34
CA LEU A 68 7.86 -6.16 12.77
C LEU A 68 9.18 -6.47 12.06
N GLU A 69 10.10 -7.22 12.71
CA GLU A 69 11.34 -7.68 12.08
C GLU A 69 11.06 -8.50 10.81
N GLY A 70 10.09 -9.41 10.88
CA GLY A 70 9.69 -10.24 9.74
C GLY A 70 9.18 -9.41 8.58
N VAL A 71 8.32 -8.42 8.83
CA VAL A 71 7.81 -7.52 7.78
C VAL A 71 8.94 -6.75 7.13
N ILE A 72 9.83 -6.14 7.94
CA ILE A 72 10.93 -5.34 7.42
C ILE A 72 11.93 -6.19 6.65
N SER A 73 12.22 -7.41 7.13
CA SER A 73 13.08 -8.36 6.41
C SER A 73 12.49 -8.83 5.08
N GLY A 74 11.16 -8.83 4.95
CA GLY A 74 10.46 -9.18 3.72
C GLY A 74 10.48 -8.09 2.65
N ILE A 75 10.65 -6.83 3.03
CA ILE A 75 10.74 -5.72 2.07
C ILE A 75 12.09 -5.82 1.33
N PRO A 76 12.16 -5.65 0.00
CA PRO A 76 13.42 -5.62 -0.74
C PRO A 76 14.40 -4.59 -0.17
N HIS A 77 15.69 -4.93 -0.19
CA HIS A 77 16.74 -4.15 0.48
C HIS A 77 16.83 -2.70 -0.02
N ASP A 78 16.67 -2.48 -1.30
CA ASP A 78 16.84 -1.18 -1.95
C ASP A 78 15.65 -0.22 -1.72
N CYS A 79 14.55 -0.71 -1.12
CA CYS A 79 13.44 0.15 -0.73
C CYS A 79 13.77 0.95 0.54
N LEU A 80 13.43 2.23 0.57
CA LEU A 80 13.38 2.98 1.83
C LEU A 80 12.24 2.44 2.69
N VAL A 81 12.53 2.05 3.93
CA VAL A 81 11.50 1.63 4.90
C VAL A 81 11.19 2.78 5.86
N ILE A 82 9.91 3.11 5.97
CA ILE A 82 9.43 4.14 6.90
C ILE A 82 8.48 3.47 7.91
N VAL A 83 8.91 3.36 9.15
CA VAL A 83 8.11 2.82 10.24
C VAL A 83 7.48 3.97 11.01
N VAL A 84 6.14 4.04 11.00
CA VAL A 84 5.38 5.04 11.75
C VAL A 84 4.70 4.35 12.92
N SER A 85 5.22 4.58 14.12
CA SER A 85 4.74 3.93 15.34
C SER A 85 3.75 4.81 16.11
N SER A 86 2.60 4.24 16.43
CA SER A 86 1.65 4.78 17.42
C SER A 86 1.61 3.94 18.70
N SER A 87 2.67 3.17 18.96
CA SER A 87 2.77 2.26 20.09
C SER A 87 2.88 3.00 21.42
N SER A 88 2.33 2.38 22.47
CA SER A 88 2.30 2.97 23.80
C SER A 88 3.69 3.15 24.38
N ARG A 89 3.86 4.25 25.17
CA ARG A 89 5.08 4.50 25.94
C ARG A 89 4.92 4.19 27.43
N ASN A 90 3.72 3.89 27.89
CA ASN A 90 3.40 3.57 29.28
C ASN A 90 2.45 2.38 29.34
N PRO A 91 2.51 1.47 30.34
CA PRO A 91 3.54 1.37 31.39
C PRO A 91 4.88 0.83 30.86
N VAL A 92 4.90 0.20 29.68
CA VAL A 92 6.09 -0.28 29.00
C VAL A 92 6.30 0.57 27.75
N ASP A 93 7.49 1.12 27.59
CA ASP A 93 7.82 1.88 26.39
C ASP A 93 8.03 0.94 25.19
N ARG A 94 6.93 0.61 24.50
CA ARG A 94 6.91 -0.23 23.31
C ARG A 94 7.67 0.40 22.15
N TYR A 95 7.55 1.72 21.99
CA TYR A 95 8.29 2.44 20.96
C TYR A 95 9.81 2.33 21.14
N LYS A 96 10.30 2.39 22.38
CA LYS A 96 11.71 2.15 22.67
C LYS A 96 12.14 0.75 22.24
N LEU A 97 11.33 -0.26 22.54
CA LEU A 97 11.62 -1.65 22.14
C LEU A 97 11.67 -1.80 20.62
N GLU A 98 10.69 -1.22 19.91
CA GLU A 98 10.67 -1.18 18.45
C GLU A 98 11.92 -0.51 17.90
N ARG A 99 12.28 0.65 18.43
CA ARG A 99 13.50 1.39 18.02
C ARG A 99 14.78 0.57 18.24
N ASP A 100 14.91 -0.07 19.39
CA ASP A 100 16.09 -0.86 19.71
C ASP A 100 16.18 -2.11 18.81
N THR A 101 15.06 -2.76 18.54
CA THR A 101 14.94 -3.87 17.57
C THR A 101 15.36 -3.42 16.16
N LEU A 102 14.84 -2.29 15.68
CA LEU A 102 15.17 -1.76 14.36
C LEU A 102 16.64 -1.35 14.24
N LYS A 103 17.22 -0.76 15.29
CA LYS A 103 18.66 -0.45 15.31
C LYS A 103 19.52 -1.71 15.13
N HIS A 104 19.18 -2.80 15.81
CA HIS A 104 19.89 -4.07 15.61
C HIS A 104 19.73 -4.60 14.20
N HIS A 105 18.52 -4.53 13.66
CA HIS A 105 18.25 -4.96 12.29
C HIS A 105 19.06 -4.16 11.27
N VAL A 106 19.07 -2.84 11.37
CA VAL A 106 19.86 -1.93 10.50
C VAL A 106 21.35 -2.23 10.56
N LEU A 107 21.89 -2.42 11.78
CA LEU A 107 23.31 -2.75 11.95
C LEU A 107 23.72 -4.07 11.29
N LEU A 108 22.80 -5.03 11.20
CA LEU A 108 23.05 -6.34 10.59
C LEU A 108 22.83 -6.36 9.07
N THR A 109 21.94 -5.51 8.57
CA THR A 109 21.49 -5.57 7.18
C THR A 109 21.94 -4.39 6.32
N ASP A 110 22.49 -3.35 6.94
CA ASP A 110 22.94 -2.10 6.27
C ASP A 110 21.85 -1.49 5.34
N ARG A 111 20.61 -1.44 5.84
CA ARG A 111 19.49 -0.92 5.05
C ARG A 111 18.96 0.40 5.60
N ASP A 112 18.37 1.20 4.73
CA ASP A 112 17.75 2.48 5.09
C ASP A 112 16.39 2.28 5.77
N VAL A 113 16.30 2.66 7.05
CA VAL A 113 15.07 2.65 7.85
C VAL A 113 14.90 3.96 8.57
N ILE A 114 13.75 4.59 8.39
CA ILE A 114 13.31 5.75 9.18
C ILE A 114 12.27 5.27 10.18
N LEU A 115 12.44 5.60 11.45
CA LEU A 115 11.46 5.35 12.51
C LEU A 115 11.01 6.66 13.13
N VAL A 116 9.69 6.89 13.12
CA VAL A 116 9.08 8.06 13.75
C VAL A 116 7.92 7.63 14.65
N HIS A 117 7.72 8.35 15.75
CA HIS A 117 6.54 8.16 16.59
C HIS A 117 5.43 9.13 16.17
N GLN A 118 4.23 8.61 15.94
CA GLN A 118 3.07 9.41 15.47
C GLN A 118 2.73 10.59 16.39
N LYS A 119 3.02 10.47 17.70
CA LYS A 119 2.83 11.55 18.70
C LYS A 119 4.07 12.41 18.91
N ASP A 120 4.99 12.45 17.96
CA ASP A 120 6.11 13.38 18.04
C ASP A 120 5.59 14.83 17.89
N PRO A 121 5.90 15.73 18.82
CA PRO A 121 5.42 17.14 18.75
C PRO A 121 5.88 17.87 17.50
N GLU A 122 7.06 17.55 16.96
CA GLU A 122 7.57 18.19 15.75
C GLU A 122 6.71 17.88 14.52
N LEU A 123 6.10 16.69 14.46
CA LEU A 123 5.14 16.37 13.39
C LEU A 123 3.92 17.28 13.42
N ALA A 124 3.41 17.63 14.60
CA ALA A 124 2.29 18.54 14.71
C ALA A 124 2.65 19.93 14.17
N HIS A 125 3.82 20.44 14.49
CA HIS A 125 4.32 21.73 13.98
C HIS A 125 4.47 21.68 12.44
N VAL A 126 4.93 20.57 11.87
CA VAL A 126 5.02 20.42 10.42
C VAL A 126 3.62 20.49 9.77
N PHE A 127 2.62 19.78 10.31
CA PHE A 127 1.27 19.81 9.76
C PHE A 127 0.57 21.17 9.96
N GLU A 128 0.85 21.87 11.05
CA GLU A 128 0.42 23.26 11.23
C GLU A 128 1.04 24.18 10.16
N ALA A 129 2.35 24.06 9.92
CA ALA A 129 3.06 24.84 8.90
C ALA A 129 2.56 24.57 7.47
N LEU A 130 2.15 23.32 7.19
CA LEU A 130 1.53 22.92 5.92
C LEU A 130 0.06 23.35 5.80
N ASN A 131 -0.49 24.04 6.81
CA ASN A 131 -1.91 24.41 6.89
C ASN A 131 -2.85 23.20 6.76
N TYR A 132 -2.47 22.08 7.37
CA TYR A 132 -3.25 20.84 7.39
C TYR A 132 -3.63 20.41 8.82
N PRO A 133 -4.46 21.23 9.52
CA PRO A 133 -4.81 21.01 10.93
C PRO A 133 -5.74 19.80 11.13
N TYR A 134 -6.35 19.28 10.08
CA TYR A 134 -7.33 18.19 10.15
C TYR A 134 -6.76 16.88 10.69
N ILE A 135 -5.45 16.67 10.60
CA ILE A 135 -4.76 15.51 11.17
C ILE A 135 -4.49 15.65 12.67
N LEU A 136 -4.71 16.84 13.23
CA LEU A 136 -4.35 17.16 14.61
C LEU A 136 -5.53 16.98 15.58
N ASP A 137 -5.18 16.58 16.80
CA ASP A 137 -6.02 16.62 18.00
C ASP A 137 -5.26 17.42 19.07
N GLY A 138 -5.67 18.66 19.25
CA GLY A 138 -4.92 19.63 20.04
C GLY A 138 -3.54 19.91 19.44
N ARG A 139 -2.48 19.60 20.19
CA ARG A 139 -1.09 19.84 19.78
C ARG A 139 -0.37 18.57 19.30
N MET A 140 -1.08 17.53 18.97
CA MET A 140 -0.51 16.26 18.52
C MET A 140 -1.28 15.72 17.33
N VAL A 141 -0.62 14.89 16.53
CA VAL A 141 -1.32 14.12 15.49
C VAL A 141 -2.31 13.17 16.16
N ARG A 142 -3.50 13.01 15.58
CA ARG A 142 -4.53 12.05 16.06
C ARG A 142 -3.98 10.63 16.10
N ASP A 143 -4.67 9.76 16.86
CA ASP A 143 -4.45 8.32 16.77
C ASP A 143 -5.23 7.76 15.59
N GLY A 144 -4.54 7.05 14.71
CA GLY A 144 -5.17 6.38 13.59
C GLY A 144 -4.16 5.78 12.61
N LYS A 145 -4.58 4.76 11.88
CA LYS A 145 -3.76 4.16 10.83
C LYS A 145 -3.54 5.16 9.70
N GLY A 146 -4.60 5.84 9.26
CA GLY A 146 -4.55 6.81 8.18
C GLY A 146 -3.59 7.96 8.48
N GLU A 147 -3.59 8.47 9.70
CA GLU A 147 -2.67 9.51 10.15
C GLU A 147 -1.20 9.02 10.08
N GLY A 148 -0.96 7.78 10.48
CA GLY A 148 0.36 7.15 10.33
C GLY A 148 0.78 7.00 8.87
N MET A 149 -0.15 6.66 7.99
CA MET A 149 0.09 6.58 6.54
C MET A 149 0.43 7.95 5.95
N LEU A 150 -0.28 9.01 6.34
CA LEU A 150 -0.02 10.38 5.89
C LEU A 150 1.34 10.90 6.35
N ILE A 151 1.75 10.57 7.59
CA ILE A 151 3.11 10.87 8.07
C ILE A 151 4.14 10.17 7.18
N GLY A 152 3.94 8.88 6.90
CA GLY A 152 4.82 8.11 6.02
C GLY A 152 4.89 8.69 4.62
N LEU A 153 3.75 9.11 4.06
CA LEU A 153 3.67 9.77 2.74
C LEU A 153 4.49 11.06 2.71
N LEU A 154 4.33 11.91 3.71
CA LEU A 154 5.08 13.16 3.81
C LEU A 154 6.59 12.91 3.87
N ILE A 155 7.03 11.94 4.69
CA ILE A 155 8.44 11.57 4.79
C ILE A 155 8.95 11.03 3.46
N ALA A 156 8.20 10.12 2.80
CA ALA A 156 8.58 9.57 1.49
C ALA A 156 8.77 10.67 0.44
N LYS A 157 7.87 11.65 0.40
CA LYS A 157 7.96 12.82 -0.47
C LYS A 157 9.19 13.67 -0.16
N MET A 158 9.45 13.95 1.12
CA MET A 158 10.64 14.71 1.55
C MET A 158 11.95 14.00 1.20
N MET A 159 11.95 12.66 1.17
CA MET A 159 13.08 11.83 0.75
C MET A 159 13.21 11.69 -0.77
N GLY A 160 12.35 12.37 -1.54
CA GLY A 160 12.40 12.38 -3.00
C GLY A 160 11.99 11.06 -3.64
N LYS A 161 11.21 10.22 -2.95
CA LYS A 161 10.71 8.96 -3.52
C LYS A 161 9.56 9.21 -4.49
N GLU A 162 9.57 8.50 -5.61
CA GLU A 162 8.59 8.65 -6.69
C GLU A 162 7.35 7.74 -6.48
N TYR A 163 7.52 6.70 -5.67
CA TYR A 163 6.47 5.73 -5.36
C TYR A 163 6.40 5.48 -3.86
N ILE A 164 5.22 5.19 -3.40
CA ILE A 164 4.96 4.83 -2.01
C ILE A 164 4.11 3.56 -1.94
N GLY A 165 4.47 2.65 -1.04
CA GLY A 165 3.69 1.47 -0.71
C GLY A 165 3.39 1.41 0.77
N PHE A 166 2.30 0.74 1.12
CA PHE A 166 1.88 0.51 2.50
C PHE A 166 1.78 -0.98 2.77
N ILE A 167 2.25 -1.39 3.94
CA ILE A 167 2.20 -2.79 4.38
C ILE A 167 1.80 -2.82 5.86
N ASP A 168 0.79 -3.62 6.18
CA ASP A 168 0.38 -3.85 7.55
C ASP A 168 1.48 -4.57 8.35
N SER A 169 1.74 -4.10 9.57
CA SER A 169 2.78 -4.66 10.45
C SER A 169 2.45 -6.04 11.03
N ASP A 170 1.23 -6.54 10.81
CA ASP A 170 0.78 -7.86 11.25
C ASP A 170 0.96 -8.97 10.19
N ASN A 171 1.65 -8.69 9.10
CA ASN A 171 1.98 -9.70 8.09
C ASN A 171 2.96 -10.72 8.65
N TYR A 172 2.48 -11.96 8.79
CA TYR A 172 3.22 -13.02 9.48
C TYR A 172 4.34 -13.65 8.64
N ILE A 173 4.21 -13.65 7.32
CA ILE A 173 5.12 -14.34 6.41
C ILE A 173 5.97 -13.32 5.63
N PRO A 174 7.29 -13.19 5.92
CA PRO A 174 8.17 -12.27 5.22
C PRO A 174 8.21 -12.47 3.71
N GLY A 175 8.14 -13.73 3.24
CA GLY A 175 8.07 -14.05 1.82
C GLY A 175 6.84 -13.48 1.13
N ALA A 176 5.69 -13.41 1.81
CA ALA A 176 4.51 -12.75 1.28
C ALA A 176 4.71 -11.24 1.15
N VAL A 177 5.36 -10.61 2.13
CA VAL A 177 5.72 -9.18 2.08
C VAL A 177 6.62 -8.90 0.87
N ASN A 178 7.61 -9.74 0.62
CA ASN A 178 8.48 -9.63 -0.55
C ASN A 178 7.68 -9.69 -1.87
N GLU A 179 6.74 -10.64 -1.96
CA GLU A 179 5.88 -10.74 -3.15
C GLU A 179 4.97 -9.51 -3.32
N TYR A 180 4.44 -8.91 -2.24
CA TYR A 180 3.64 -7.69 -2.35
C TYR A 180 4.45 -6.55 -2.93
N VAL A 181 5.67 -6.33 -2.44
CA VAL A 181 6.52 -5.24 -2.94
C VAL A 181 6.93 -5.49 -4.40
N LYS A 182 7.18 -6.75 -4.79
CA LYS A 182 7.40 -7.11 -6.20
C LYS A 182 6.18 -6.77 -7.07
N ILE A 183 4.97 -7.05 -6.59
CA ILE A 183 3.73 -6.73 -7.30
C ILE A 183 3.55 -5.21 -7.41
N TYR A 184 3.89 -4.44 -6.35
CA TYR A 184 3.89 -2.98 -6.42
C TYR A 184 4.80 -2.48 -7.54
N ALA A 185 6.07 -2.92 -7.51
CA ALA A 185 7.05 -2.53 -8.51
C ALA A 185 6.61 -2.91 -9.93
N ALA A 186 6.11 -4.14 -10.10
CA ALA A 186 5.63 -4.62 -11.38
C ALA A 186 4.42 -3.84 -11.89
N GLY A 187 3.44 -3.55 -11.03
CA GLY A 187 2.26 -2.76 -11.38
C GLY A 187 2.62 -1.34 -11.82
N MET A 188 3.59 -0.70 -11.15
CA MET A 188 4.09 0.60 -11.54
C MET A 188 4.80 0.58 -12.90
N LEU A 189 5.59 -0.48 -13.15
CA LEU A 189 6.35 -0.63 -14.41
C LEU A 189 5.46 -0.88 -15.63
N ILE A 190 4.33 -1.57 -15.47
CA ILE A 190 3.41 -1.85 -16.59
C ILE A 190 2.38 -0.76 -16.81
N SER A 191 2.24 0.18 -15.90
CA SER A 191 1.30 1.29 -16.04
C SER A 191 1.78 2.26 -17.10
N GLU A 192 0.87 2.64 -18.00
CA GLU A 192 1.09 3.69 -18.99
C GLU A 192 0.80 5.08 -18.42
N SER A 193 0.04 5.15 -17.31
CA SER A 193 -0.30 6.40 -16.65
C SER A 193 0.72 6.78 -15.58
N PRO A 194 1.07 8.07 -15.43
CA PRO A 194 1.84 8.56 -14.31
C PRO A 194 1.07 8.52 -12.98
N TYR A 195 -0.26 8.33 -13.04
CA TYR A 195 -1.17 8.23 -11.89
C TYR A 195 -1.58 6.78 -11.68
N THR A 196 -0.79 6.04 -10.93
CA THR A 196 -0.97 4.59 -10.78
C THR A 196 -1.20 4.20 -9.34
N MET A 197 -2.15 3.29 -9.11
CA MET A 197 -2.34 2.61 -7.84
C MET A 197 -2.37 1.10 -8.05
N VAL A 198 -1.65 0.39 -7.21
CA VAL A 198 -1.62 -1.09 -7.14
C VAL A 198 -2.18 -1.52 -5.81
N ARG A 199 -3.22 -2.35 -5.81
CA ARG A 199 -3.87 -2.85 -4.59
C ARG A 199 -3.87 -4.37 -4.58
N ILE A 200 -3.45 -4.99 -3.48
CA ILE A 200 -3.37 -6.44 -3.36
C ILE A 200 -4.74 -7.02 -3.03
N ALA A 201 -5.25 -7.87 -3.92
CA ALA A 201 -6.46 -8.65 -3.68
C ALA A 201 -6.09 -10.02 -3.09
N TRP A 202 -6.37 -10.22 -1.83
CA TRP A 202 -6.06 -11.48 -1.17
C TRP A 202 -7.15 -12.51 -1.37
N ARG A 203 -6.74 -13.73 -1.69
CA ARG A 203 -7.65 -14.87 -1.57
C ARG A 203 -7.72 -15.38 -0.14
N TYR A 204 -6.55 -15.48 0.51
CA TYR A 204 -6.40 -15.91 1.90
C TYR A 204 -5.24 -15.18 2.57
N LYS A 205 -5.49 -14.53 3.70
CA LYS A 205 -4.44 -13.89 4.52
C LYS A 205 -4.00 -14.83 5.63
N PRO A 206 -2.71 -15.14 5.78
CA PRO A 206 -2.23 -15.92 6.90
C PRO A 206 -2.38 -15.12 8.20
N LYS A 207 -2.98 -15.73 9.20
CA LYS A 207 -3.12 -15.17 10.56
C LYS A 207 -2.68 -16.16 11.61
N VAL A 208 -2.08 -15.67 12.67
CA VAL A 208 -1.75 -16.48 13.85
C VAL A 208 -2.78 -16.22 14.94
N ALA A 209 -3.49 -17.25 15.34
CA ALA A 209 -4.41 -17.24 16.47
C ALA A 209 -4.19 -18.47 17.31
N GLN A 210 -4.20 -18.31 18.64
CA GLN A 210 -4.05 -19.42 19.62
C GLN A 210 -2.86 -20.35 19.34
N GLY A 211 -1.75 -19.80 18.85
CA GLY A 211 -0.53 -20.56 18.54
C GLY A 211 -0.55 -21.34 17.22
N GLY A 212 -1.65 -21.30 16.46
CA GLY A 212 -1.78 -21.92 15.13
C GLY A 212 -1.76 -20.92 14.00
N LEU A 213 -1.37 -21.37 12.80
CA LEU A 213 -1.46 -20.61 11.55
C LEU A 213 -2.79 -20.91 10.86
N TYR A 214 -3.55 -19.88 10.60
CA TYR A 214 -4.83 -19.95 9.89
C TYR A 214 -4.77 -19.10 8.63
N PHE A 215 -5.41 -19.57 7.58
CA PHE A 215 -5.61 -18.82 6.34
C PHE A 215 -7.02 -18.27 6.31
N ALA A 216 -7.16 -17.02 6.79
CA ALA A 216 -8.45 -16.36 6.80
C ALA A 216 -8.81 -15.87 5.40
N LYS A 217 -10.03 -16.16 4.94
CA LYS A 217 -10.66 -15.45 3.83
C LYS A 217 -10.84 -13.98 4.24
N TRP A 218 -11.37 -13.16 3.36
CA TRP A 218 -11.59 -11.73 3.64
C TRP A 218 -12.16 -11.47 5.04
N GLY A 219 -11.72 -10.41 5.68
CA GLY A 219 -12.37 -9.89 6.87
C GLY A 219 -13.78 -9.42 6.53
N ARG A 220 -14.71 -9.47 7.49
CA ARG A 220 -16.10 -9.04 7.30
C ARG A 220 -16.18 -7.61 6.76
N ILE A 221 -15.35 -6.70 7.26
CA ILE A 221 -15.32 -5.29 6.82
C ILE A 221 -14.97 -5.22 5.34
N SER A 222 -13.91 -5.91 4.89
CA SER A 222 -13.51 -5.90 3.47
C SER A 222 -14.60 -6.46 2.57
N GLU A 223 -15.29 -7.51 2.99
CA GLU A 223 -16.40 -8.10 2.24
C GLU A 223 -17.56 -7.11 2.09
N TYR A 224 -17.98 -6.47 3.17
CA TYR A 224 -19.05 -5.47 3.12
C TYR A 224 -18.64 -4.25 2.31
N THR A 225 -17.43 -3.73 2.52
CA THR A 225 -16.94 -2.57 1.77
C THR A 225 -16.93 -2.85 0.27
N ASN A 226 -16.38 -3.99 -0.16
CA ASN A 226 -16.36 -4.38 -1.57
C ASN A 226 -17.78 -4.48 -2.13
N ARG A 227 -18.69 -5.14 -1.40
CA ARG A 227 -20.09 -5.29 -1.81
C ARG A 227 -20.77 -3.95 -2.00
N TYR A 228 -20.67 -3.04 -1.04
CA TYR A 228 -21.35 -1.75 -1.11
C TYR A 228 -20.73 -0.83 -2.17
N LEU A 229 -19.41 -0.82 -2.35
CA LEU A 229 -18.78 -0.07 -3.42
C LEU A 229 -19.21 -0.58 -4.81
N ASN A 230 -19.24 -1.90 -5.02
CA ASN A 230 -19.74 -2.47 -6.27
C ASN A 230 -21.23 -2.15 -6.49
N MET A 231 -22.06 -2.20 -5.44
CA MET A 231 -23.47 -1.77 -5.54
C MET A 231 -23.61 -0.29 -5.92
N LEU A 232 -22.77 0.58 -5.34
CA LEU A 232 -22.77 2.01 -5.67
C LEU A 232 -22.43 2.23 -7.15
N ILE A 233 -21.36 1.59 -7.63
CA ILE A 233 -20.96 1.66 -9.03
C ILE A 233 -22.08 1.11 -9.95
N SER A 234 -22.64 -0.05 -9.62
CA SER A 234 -23.72 -0.67 -10.40
C SER A 234 -24.97 0.21 -10.47
N SER A 235 -25.35 0.84 -9.36
CA SER A 235 -26.49 1.75 -9.33
C SER A 235 -26.27 3.00 -10.17
N HIS A 236 -25.03 3.42 -10.34
CA HIS A 236 -24.66 4.59 -11.10
C HIS A 236 -24.50 4.30 -12.59
N THR A 237 -23.83 3.20 -12.93
CA THR A 237 -23.59 2.81 -14.32
C THR A 237 -24.78 2.11 -14.97
N GLY A 238 -25.72 1.59 -14.18
CA GLY A 238 -26.83 0.75 -14.64
C GLY A 238 -26.42 -0.68 -15.00
N PHE A 239 -25.16 -1.07 -14.75
CA PHE A 239 -24.64 -2.41 -15.01
C PHE A 239 -24.10 -3.03 -13.72
N GLU A 240 -24.35 -4.32 -13.54
CA GLU A 240 -23.72 -5.06 -12.45
C GLU A 240 -22.21 -5.11 -12.63
N THR A 241 -21.47 -4.80 -11.57
CA THR A 241 -20.00 -4.92 -11.52
C THR A 241 -19.52 -5.59 -10.25
N ASP A 242 -18.34 -6.19 -10.31
CA ASP A 242 -17.62 -6.87 -9.24
C ASP A 242 -16.14 -6.41 -9.23
N VAL A 243 -15.87 -5.25 -9.82
CA VAL A 243 -14.52 -4.73 -10.04
C VAL A 243 -13.79 -4.41 -8.74
N VAL A 244 -14.51 -3.94 -7.72
CA VAL A 244 -13.90 -3.63 -6.42
C VAL A 244 -13.76 -4.90 -5.59
N LYS A 245 -12.52 -5.36 -5.44
CA LYS A 245 -12.11 -6.50 -4.59
C LYS A 245 -11.18 -6.09 -3.45
N THR A 246 -10.79 -4.83 -3.43
CA THR A 246 -9.74 -4.27 -2.58
C THR A 246 -10.18 -3.02 -1.84
N GLY A 247 -11.46 -2.91 -1.50
CA GLY A 247 -12.02 -1.73 -0.81
C GLY A 247 -11.25 -1.36 0.47
N ASN A 248 -10.79 -2.37 1.22
CA ASN A 248 -9.95 -2.19 2.41
C ASN A 248 -8.61 -2.91 2.21
N ALA A 249 -7.84 -2.57 1.18
CA ALA A 249 -6.53 -3.15 0.99
C ALA A 249 -5.49 -2.39 1.83
N GLY A 250 -5.10 -2.98 2.96
CA GLY A 250 -3.99 -2.47 3.77
C GLY A 250 -2.66 -2.54 3.03
N GLU A 251 -2.54 -3.50 2.12
CA GLU A 251 -1.40 -3.65 1.22
C GLU A 251 -1.74 -3.02 -0.13
N HIS A 252 -1.22 -1.82 -0.36
CA HIS A 252 -1.33 -1.10 -1.62
C HIS A 252 -0.13 -0.17 -1.84
N ALA A 253 0.02 0.29 -3.07
CA ALA A 253 1.06 1.24 -3.43
C ALA A 253 0.54 2.17 -4.54
N MET A 254 1.13 3.35 -4.63
CA MET A 254 0.78 4.33 -5.67
C MET A 254 1.97 5.17 -6.07
N SER A 255 1.86 5.79 -7.24
CA SER A 255 2.81 6.84 -7.63
C SER A 255 2.65 8.06 -6.74
N MET A 256 3.74 8.77 -6.46
CA MET A 256 3.68 10.01 -5.68
C MET A 256 2.82 11.07 -6.39
N ARG A 257 2.81 11.10 -7.71
CA ARG A 257 1.93 11.99 -8.49
C ARG A 257 0.45 11.75 -8.18
N LEU A 258 0.01 10.49 -8.11
CA LEU A 258 -1.36 10.18 -7.68
C LEU A 258 -1.58 10.56 -6.22
N ALA A 259 -0.64 10.20 -5.34
CA ALA A 259 -0.74 10.49 -3.92
C ALA A 259 -0.92 11.99 -3.61
N GLU A 260 -0.36 12.85 -4.44
CA GLU A 260 -0.48 14.31 -4.33
C GLU A 260 -1.83 14.87 -4.82
N LEU A 261 -2.56 14.11 -5.65
CA LEU A 261 -3.89 14.50 -6.09
C LEU A 261 -4.99 14.07 -5.13
N LEU A 262 -4.76 12.96 -4.38
CA LEU A 262 -5.78 12.41 -3.50
C LEU A 262 -6.06 13.31 -2.30
N ASP A 263 -7.32 13.45 -1.96
CA ASP A 263 -7.73 13.83 -0.61
C ASP A 263 -7.69 12.59 0.29
N TYR A 264 -7.45 12.78 1.56
CA TYR A 264 -7.29 11.68 2.49
C TYR A 264 -8.30 11.74 3.63
N SER A 265 -8.90 10.59 3.91
CA SER A 265 -9.71 10.39 5.10
C SER A 265 -8.85 9.98 6.29
N SER A 266 -9.41 10.07 7.49
CA SER A 266 -8.75 9.70 8.74
C SER A 266 -8.95 8.22 9.09
N SER A 267 -8.07 7.67 9.94
CA SER A 267 -8.19 6.35 10.54
C SER A 267 -8.29 5.21 9.50
N PHE A 268 -9.19 4.27 9.66
CA PHE A 268 -9.38 3.11 8.77
C PHE A 268 -10.19 3.44 7.50
N ALA A 269 -10.74 4.64 7.39
CA ALA A 269 -11.48 5.04 6.21
C ALA A 269 -10.56 5.44 5.04
N ILE A 270 -9.27 5.61 5.26
CA ILE A 270 -8.31 6.06 4.24
C ILE A 270 -8.34 5.13 3.01
N GLU A 271 -8.25 3.83 3.19
CA GLU A 271 -8.15 2.85 2.10
C GLU A 271 -9.39 2.78 1.19
N PRO A 272 -10.63 2.74 1.71
CA PRO A 272 -11.82 2.82 0.87
C PRO A 272 -12.04 4.22 0.28
N TYR A 273 -11.65 5.27 1.00
CA TYR A 273 -11.82 6.65 0.54
C TYR A 273 -10.97 6.96 -0.70
N GLU A 274 -9.75 6.47 -0.76
CA GLU A 274 -8.90 6.59 -1.94
C GLU A 274 -9.59 6.07 -3.22
N LEU A 275 -10.27 4.93 -3.13
CA LEU A 275 -11.04 4.39 -4.27
C LEU A 275 -12.24 5.24 -4.61
N VAL A 276 -13.00 5.68 -3.60
CA VAL A 276 -14.16 6.55 -3.80
C VAL A 276 -13.73 7.86 -4.47
N TYR A 277 -12.67 8.46 -3.94
CA TYR A 277 -12.12 9.69 -4.49
C TYR A 277 -11.73 9.56 -5.97
N MET A 278 -10.98 8.48 -6.31
CA MET A 278 -10.61 8.24 -7.71
C MET A 278 -11.84 8.06 -8.61
N MET A 279 -12.88 7.37 -8.13
CA MET A 279 -14.11 7.16 -8.88
C MET A 279 -14.93 8.45 -9.05
N GLU A 280 -14.95 9.30 -8.03
CA GLU A 280 -15.62 10.61 -8.09
C GLU A 280 -14.90 11.56 -9.05
N GLU A 281 -13.59 11.69 -8.91
CA GLU A 281 -12.80 12.67 -9.68
C GLU A 281 -12.54 12.22 -11.13
N PHE A 282 -12.32 10.93 -11.37
CA PHE A 282 -11.89 10.41 -12.68
C PHE A 282 -12.90 9.47 -13.34
N GLY A 283 -13.97 9.09 -12.66
CA GLY A 283 -15.00 8.18 -13.16
C GLY A 283 -15.94 8.79 -14.21
N GLY A 284 -15.82 10.07 -14.50
CA GLY A 284 -16.60 10.75 -15.52
C GLY A 284 -18.06 11.06 -15.15
N VAL A 285 -18.39 11.00 -13.85
CA VAL A 285 -19.72 11.25 -13.30
C VAL A 285 -19.87 12.69 -12.85
N LEU A 286 -18.86 13.16 -12.12
CA LEU A 286 -18.75 14.53 -11.66
C LEU A 286 -17.67 15.25 -12.49
N GLU A 287 -17.75 16.57 -12.52
CA GLU A 287 -16.70 17.39 -13.09
C GLU A 287 -15.44 17.26 -12.21
N SER A 288 -14.34 16.82 -12.79
CA SER A 288 -13.09 16.62 -12.06
C SER A 288 -12.44 17.94 -11.63
N ARG A 289 -11.99 18.00 -10.39
CA ARG A 289 -11.14 19.10 -9.91
C ARG A 289 -9.71 19.03 -10.49
N HIS A 290 -9.36 17.93 -11.13
CA HIS A 290 -8.06 17.62 -11.71
C HIS A 290 -8.15 17.35 -13.21
N ALA A 291 -8.88 18.23 -13.94
CA ALA A 291 -9.15 18.05 -15.36
C ALA A 291 -7.86 17.85 -16.20
N ASP A 292 -6.77 18.54 -15.83
CA ASP A 292 -5.49 18.42 -16.53
C ASP A 292 -4.87 17.02 -16.39
N ALA A 293 -5.06 16.37 -15.23
CA ALA A 293 -4.57 15.02 -14.99
C ALA A 293 -5.38 13.92 -15.71
N MET A 294 -6.58 14.23 -16.22
CA MET A 294 -7.41 13.25 -16.93
C MET A 294 -6.88 12.89 -18.33
N TYR A 295 -5.99 13.71 -18.88
CA TYR A 295 -5.48 13.58 -20.24
C TYR A 295 -3.99 13.17 -20.29
N GLU A 296 -3.34 13.03 -19.14
CA GLU A 296 -1.98 12.51 -19.01
C GLU A 296 -1.98 11.01 -18.72
#